data_084df513423e77e7ae633eab3bac8619
#
_entry.id   084df513423e77e7ae633eab3bac8619
#
_cell.length_a   1.000
_cell.length_b   1.000
_cell.length_c   1.000
_cell.angle_alpha   90.00
_cell.angle_beta   90.00
_cell.angle_gamma   90.00
#
_symmetry.space_group_name_H-M   'P 1'
#
loop_
_entity.id
_entity.type
_entity.pdbx_description
1 polymer ?
#
loop_
_entity_poly.entity_id
_entity_poly.type
_entity_poly.pdbx_seq_one_letter_code
_entity_poly.pdbx_strand_id
1 'polypeptide(L)'
;MSDTVPYRVLARKYRPRDFDDLIGQEAMVRTLGNAFQRNRIAQAYLLTGVRGIGKTTTARIIARALNCIGHDGEGGPTIKPCGECVHCKDIMEDRDVDVVELDAASNNSVDNAREISEASRYRPVSARYKVYILDEAHMLTNQAFNALLKTLEEPPPHVKFIFATTEVRRLPVTVLSRCQRFDLRRVSPDQLTAHFSKIAEAEGAEFEEEAVRMIARAADGSVRDGLSLLDQAIALGDSGQPINAEVVREMLGLADRLAIYELLDSAMKGDASSVLSQFGEMVSVGAEPAAVLHDLMEAIYWTTRLSVDPKGVDFAGSSEAEQARASKLAGQLTVPILTRAWQLVSKGYSETMTAASPRLAGEMALIRLCYASNLPTPDDLIRRIDNFSETKVTPSFSPSSKRGGGPNISGGSQAAALIAEAPEVEPISSPAPAQKPTERPVDAHFPDFESLVAWLTNKGAPRALTLLRRLRLVAFEPMRIVYETHDGLPDDFRKKLREELVRATGQLWVVEEAKSGGQLSTADLEKAADDKIRSHPLVQAALATFPGSELKLGRPATSEADTNLFVPSTRDDENPDVVYEDDFTLGEEWEPEN
;
A
#
# COMPACT_ATOMS: atom_id res chain seq x y z
N MET A 1 -21.49 -16.16 45.22
CA MET A 1 -20.28 -15.92 44.45
C MET A 1 -20.72 -15.90 43.02
N SER A 2 -20.89 -14.73 42.42
CA SER A 2 -21.25 -14.61 41.02
C SER A 2 -19.99 -14.94 40.20
N ASP A 3 -20.05 -16.06 39.47
CA ASP A 3 -19.05 -16.41 38.47
C ASP A 3 -19.02 -15.28 37.42
N THR A 4 -18.14 -14.32 37.56
CA THR A 4 -17.86 -13.31 36.54
C THR A 4 -17.15 -14.03 35.42
N VAL A 5 -17.92 -14.40 34.38
CA VAL A 5 -17.37 -14.90 33.14
C VAL A 5 -16.38 -13.84 32.63
N PRO A 6 -15.11 -14.19 32.37
CA PRO A 6 -14.14 -13.22 31.91
C PRO A 6 -14.61 -12.60 30.60
N TYR A 7 -14.52 -11.28 30.50
CA TYR A 7 -14.86 -10.53 29.30
C TYR A 7 -14.15 -11.10 28.06
N ARG A 8 -14.92 -11.33 26.99
CA ARG A 8 -14.39 -11.78 25.69
C ARG A 8 -14.75 -10.74 24.63
N VAL A 9 -13.75 -10.25 23.90
CA VAL A 9 -13.93 -9.35 22.74
C VAL A 9 -14.95 -9.92 21.78
N LEU A 10 -15.88 -9.10 21.26
CA LEU A 10 -16.97 -9.52 20.39
C LEU A 10 -16.50 -10.32 19.17
N ALA A 11 -15.39 -9.92 18.55
CA ALA A 11 -14.80 -10.64 17.41
C ALA A 11 -14.41 -12.10 17.74
N ARG A 12 -14.20 -12.45 19.02
CA ARG A 12 -13.94 -13.81 19.46
C ARG A 12 -15.22 -14.51 19.96
N LYS A 13 -16.13 -13.77 20.59
CA LYS A 13 -17.41 -14.30 21.11
C LYS A 13 -18.34 -14.72 19.99
N TYR A 14 -18.44 -13.90 18.92
CA TYR A 14 -19.30 -14.12 17.75
C TYR A 14 -18.55 -14.68 16.53
N ARG A 15 -17.46 -15.40 16.78
CA ARG A 15 -16.76 -16.10 15.71
C ARG A 15 -17.65 -17.17 15.10
N PRO A 16 -17.87 -17.19 13.75
CA PRO A 16 -18.66 -18.19 13.07
C PRO A 16 -18.28 -19.62 13.47
N ARG A 17 -19.28 -20.43 13.73
CA ARG A 17 -19.10 -21.81 14.19
C ARG A 17 -19.32 -22.84 13.08
N ASP A 18 -20.10 -22.50 12.10
CA ASP A 18 -20.39 -23.35 10.93
C ASP A 18 -20.47 -22.51 9.64
N PHE A 19 -20.77 -23.17 8.53
CA PHE A 19 -20.85 -22.50 7.24
C PHE A 19 -22.10 -21.62 7.10
N ASP A 20 -23.15 -21.88 7.85
CA ASP A 20 -24.39 -21.10 7.81
C ASP A 20 -24.20 -19.73 8.51
N ASP A 21 -23.24 -19.63 9.43
CA ASP A 21 -22.84 -18.37 10.07
C ASP A 21 -21.92 -17.48 9.20
N LEU A 22 -21.39 -17.99 8.07
CA LEU A 22 -20.50 -17.25 7.19
C LEU A 22 -21.29 -16.30 6.28
N ILE A 23 -21.11 -15.01 6.48
CA ILE A 23 -21.82 -13.96 5.75
C ILE A 23 -21.14 -13.70 4.41
N GLY A 24 -21.95 -13.63 3.33
CA GLY A 24 -21.48 -13.24 1.99
C GLY A 24 -20.62 -14.28 1.28
N GLN A 25 -20.54 -15.54 1.78
CA GLN A 25 -19.70 -16.61 1.24
C GLN A 25 -20.48 -17.79 0.66
N GLU A 26 -21.74 -17.60 0.27
CA GLU A 26 -22.68 -18.66 -0.15
C GLU A 26 -22.16 -19.47 -1.34
N ALA A 27 -21.45 -18.82 -2.28
CA ALA A 27 -20.91 -19.48 -3.47
C ALA A 27 -19.80 -20.48 -3.10
N MET A 28 -18.93 -20.12 -2.15
CA MET A 28 -17.90 -21.01 -1.62
C MET A 28 -18.52 -22.18 -0.87
N VAL A 29 -19.45 -21.92 0.03
CA VAL A 29 -20.16 -22.93 0.83
C VAL A 29 -20.84 -23.95 -0.07
N ARG A 30 -21.55 -23.48 -1.12
CA ARG A 30 -22.18 -24.36 -2.10
C ARG A 30 -21.17 -25.24 -2.85
N THR A 31 -20.03 -24.67 -3.23
CA THR A 31 -18.97 -25.40 -3.95
C THR A 31 -18.35 -26.49 -3.07
N LEU A 32 -18.05 -26.19 -1.81
CA LEU A 32 -17.55 -27.16 -0.82
C LEU A 32 -18.59 -28.24 -0.54
N GLY A 33 -19.86 -27.87 -0.38
CA GLY A 33 -20.97 -28.83 -0.19
C GLY A 33 -21.08 -29.83 -1.33
N ASN A 34 -21.01 -29.37 -2.57
CA ASN A 34 -20.99 -30.22 -3.75
C ASN A 34 -19.74 -31.15 -3.79
N ALA A 35 -18.58 -30.65 -3.37
CA ALA A 35 -17.36 -31.44 -3.32
C ALA A 35 -17.45 -32.57 -2.28
N PHE A 36 -18.00 -32.29 -1.10
CA PHE A 36 -18.20 -33.28 -0.03
C PHE A 36 -19.23 -34.35 -0.44
N GLN A 37 -20.37 -33.94 -1.00
CA GLN A 37 -21.39 -34.88 -1.48
C GLN A 37 -20.88 -35.83 -2.56
N ARG A 38 -19.98 -35.34 -3.43
CA ARG A 38 -19.39 -36.14 -4.52
C ARG A 38 -18.12 -36.87 -4.12
N ASN A 39 -17.72 -36.79 -2.85
CA ASN A 39 -16.48 -37.33 -2.33
C ASN A 39 -15.23 -36.86 -3.12
N ARG A 40 -15.27 -35.60 -3.63
CA ARG A 40 -14.19 -34.96 -4.38
C ARG A 40 -13.54 -33.87 -3.53
N ILE A 41 -12.89 -34.32 -2.45
CA ILE A 41 -12.25 -33.44 -1.47
C ILE A 41 -10.85 -33.13 -1.95
N ALA A 42 -10.54 -31.85 -2.16
CA ALA A 42 -9.20 -31.42 -2.56
C ALA A 42 -8.15 -31.76 -1.49
N GLN A 43 -6.90 -31.89 -1.91
CA GLN A 43 -5.78 -32.12 -0.99
C GLN A 43 -5.25 -30.82 -0.39
N ALA A 44 -5.37 -29.72 -1.13
CA ALA A 44 -5.00 -28.40 -0.67
C ALA A 44 -6.05 -27.36 -1.04
N TYR A 45 -6.35 -26.49 -0.10
CA TYR A 45 -7.23 -25.33 -0.25
C TYR A 45 -6.44 -24.05 -0.11
N LEU A 46 -6.82 -23.02 -0.86
CA LEU A 46 -6.27 -21.68 -0.74
C LEU A 46 -7.41 -20.70 -0.52
N LEU A 47 -7.44 -20.09 0.65
CA LEU A 47 -8.40 -19.04 1.03
C LEU A 47 -7.75 -17.69 0.85
N THR A 48 -8.33 -16.84 0.00
CA THR A 48 -7.81 -15.50 -0.28
C THR A 48 -8.84 -14.45 0.09
N GLY A 49 -8.38 -13.25 0.40
CA GLY A 49 -9.26 -12.13 0.74
C GLY A 49 -8.61 -11.15 1.69
N VAL A 50 -9.29 -10.02 1.93
CA VAL A 50 -8.78 -8.97 2.82
C VAL A 50 -8.61 -9.46 4.25
N ARG A 51 -7.84 -8.73 5.04
CA ARG A 51 -7.68 -9.01 6.47
C ARG A 51 -9.06 -8.93 7.16
N GLY A 52 -9.30 -9.76 8.16
CA GLY A 52 -10.54 -9.71 8.95
C GLY A 52 -11.80 -10.29 8.27
N ILE A 53 -11.73 -10.78 7.02
CA ILE A 53 -12.87 -11.37 6.27
C ILE A 53 -13.30 -12.75 6.80
N GLY A 54 -12.49 -13.36 7.66
CA GLY A 54 -12.78 -14.69 8.21
C GLY A 54 -12.02 -15.85 7.57
N LYS A 55 -10.88 -15.62 6.87
CA LYS A 55 -10.06 -16.69 6.24
C LYS A 55 -9.72 -17.82 7.22
N THR A 56 -9.09 -17.50 8.35
CA THR A 56 -8.69 -18.46 9.37
C THR A 56 -9.90 -19.15 10.01
N THR A 57 -11.00 -18.42 10.22
CA THR A 57 -12.27 -18.98 10.70
C THR A 57 -12.82 -20.00 9.71
N THR A 58 -12.86 -19.66 8.43
CA THR A 58 -13.28 -20.55 7.35
C THR A 58 -12.39 -21.80 7.27
N ALA A 59 -11.06 -21.63 7.43
CA ALA A 59 -10.13 -22.76 7.48
C ALA A 59 -10.47 -23.74 8.61
N ARG A 60 -10.76 -23.24 9.81
CA ARG A 60 -11.19 -24.06 10.95
C ARG A 60 -12.54 -24.75 10.72
N ILE A 61 -13.49 -24.07 10.10
CA ILE A 61 -14.79 -24.67 9.73
C ILE A 61 -14.59 -25.80 8.71
N ILE A 62 -13.72 -25.62 7.71
CA ILE A 62 -13.35 -26.67 6.75
C ILE A 62 -12.69 -27.86 7.48
N ALA A 63 -11.76 -27.62 8.40
CA ALA A 63 -11.13 -28.68 9.18
C ALA A 63 -12.17 -29.47 10.01
N ARG A 64 -13.14 -28.78 10.63
CA ARG A 64 -14.27 -29.41 11.33
C ARG A 64 -15.14 -30.24 10.39
N ALA A 65 -15.44 -29.70 9.22
CA ALA A 65 -16.25 -30.39 8.20
C ALA A 65 -15.58 -31.67 7.70
N LEU A 66 -14.26 -31.68 7.61
CA LEU A 66 -13.46 -32.85 7.20
C LEU A 66 -13.39 -33.92 8.30
N ASN A 67 -13.27 -33.51 9.57
CA ASN A 67 -12.99 -34.39 10.70
C ASN A 67 -14.22 -34.72 11.57
N CYS A 68 -15.38 -34.10 11.29
CA CYS A 68 -16.62 -34.40 12.03
C CYS A 68 -16.97 -35.90 11.91
N ILE A 69 -17.26 -36.50 13.06
CA ILE A 69 -17.69 -37.90 13.16
C ILE A 69 -19.17 -38.08 13.48
N GLY A 70 -19.95 -36.95 13.49
CA GLY A 70 -21.36 -37.00 13.85
C GLY A 70 -21.57 -37.16 15.35
N HIS A 71 -22.85 -37.30 15.75
CA HIS A 71 -23.22 -37.57 17.15
C HIS A 71 -23.01 -39.05 17.51
N ASP A 72 -23.10 -39.93 16.53
CA ASP A 72 -22.94 -41.38 16.64
C ASP A 72 -21.51 -41.90 16.52
N GLY A 73 -20.56 -41.00 16.14
CA GLY A 73 -19.18 -41.38 15.92
C GLY A 73 -18.86 -42.03 14.58
N GLU A 74 -19.89 -42.26 13.72
CA GLU A 74 -19.73 -42.91 12.40
C GLU A 74 -19.85 -41.95 11.21
N GLY A 75 -20.08 -40.65 11.47
CA GLY A 75 -20.29 -39.63 10.46
C GLY A 75 -19.07 -39.44 9.53
N GLY A 76 -19.32 -39.04 8.26
CA GLY A 76 -18.33 -38.70 7.24
C GLY A 76 -18.06 -37.22 7.12
N PRO A 77 -17.16 -36.77 6.20
CA PRO A 77 -16.99 -35.36 5.86
C PRO A 77 -18.32 -34.73 5.47
N THR A 78 -18.63 -33.58 6.08
CA THR A 78 -19.95 -32.98 5.94
C THR A 78 -19.86 -31.45 5.91
N ILE A 79 -20.77 -30.81 5.15
CA ILE A 79 -20.92 -29.34 5.15
C ILE A 79 -21.59 -28.84 6.45
N LYS A 80 -22.22 -29.73 7.21
CA LYS A 80 -22.86 -29.40 8.48
C LYS A 80 -22.20 -30.18 9.62
N PRO A 81 -21.06 -29.71 10.13
CA PRO A 81 -20.41 -30.33 11.27
C PRO A 81 -21.33 -30.28 12.49
N CYS A 82 -21.40 -31.40 13.25
CA CYS A 82 -22.37 -31.53 14.36
C CYS A 82 -22.14 -30.54 15.52
N GLY A 83 -20.92 -29.99 15.67
CA GLY A 83 -20.59 -29.06 16.75
C GLY A 83 -20.36 -29.69 18.12
N GLU A 84 -20.70 -30.97 18.33
CA GLU A 84 -20.72 -31.64 19.64
C GLU A 84 -19.71 -32.78 19.79
N CYS A 85 -19.31 -33.43 18.69
CA CYS A 85 -18.29 -34.50 18.76
C CYS A 85 -16.95 -33.94 19.21
N VAL A 86 -16.06 -34.83 19.65
CA VAL A 86 -14.73 -34.47 20.21
C VAL A 86 -13.98 -33.55 19.24
N HIS A 87 -13.82 -33.96 17.97
CA HIS A 87 -13.12 -33.14 16.96
C HIS A 87 -13.76 -31.78 16.73
N CYS A 88 -15.10 -31.70 16.72
CA CYS A 88 -15.77 -30.42 16.54
C CYS A 88 -15.49 -29.45 17.69
N LYS A 89 -15.43 -29.93 18.93
CA LYS A 89 -15.13 -29.11 20.13
C LYS A 89 -13.66 -28.74 20.17
N ASP A 90 -12.78 -29.72 20.00
CA ASP A 90 -11.34 -29.52 20.13
C ASP A 90 -10.79 -28.59 19.03
N ILE A 91 -11.28 -28.70 17.78
CA ILE A 91 -10.90 -27.76 16.70
C ILE A 91 -11.41 -26.33 16.99
N MET A 92 -12.61 -26.18 17.57
CA MET A 92 -13.10 -24.85 17.98
C MET A 92 -12.25 -24.21 19.06
N GLU A 93 -11.76 -25.01 20.01
CA GLU A 93 -10.98 -24.57 21.15
C GLU A 93 -9.48 -24.58 20.90
N ASP A 94 -9.06 -24.91 19.64
CA ASP A 94 -7.65 -24.94 19.22
C ASP A 94 -6.81 -25.97 19.99
N ARG A 95 -7.39 -27.16 20.24
CA ARG A 95 -6.79 -28.25 21.02
C ARG A 95 -6.70 -29.58 20.28
N ASP A 96 -7.22 -29.66 19.06
CA ASP A 96 -7.16 -30.92 18.27
C ASP A 96 -5.73 -31.18 17.81
N VAL A 97 -5.19 -32.35 18.16
CA VAL A 97 -3.79 -32.73 17.87
C VAL A 97 -3.55 -32.94 16.36
N ASP A 98 -4.59 -33.31 15.62
CA ASP A 98 -4.51 -33.60 14.19
C ASP A 98 -4.82 -32.36 13.31
N VAL A 99 -5.21 -31.23 13.92
CA VAL A 99 -5.42 -29.95 13.23
C VAL A 99 -4.39 -28.94 13.73
N VAL A 100 -3.33 -28.77 12.96
CA VAL A 100 -2.20 -27.91 13.30
C VAL A 100 -2.37 -26.57 12.59
N GLU A 101 -2.59 -25.50 13.36
CA GLU A 101 -2.65 -24.12 12.86
C GLU A 101 -1.32 -23.41 13.12
N LEU A 102 -0.74 -22.87 12.06
CA LEU A 102 0.56 -22.18 12.08
C LEU A 102 0.41 -20.81 11.43
N ASP A 103 0.84 -19.79 12.14
CA ASP A 103 1.03 -18.46 11.56
C ASP A 103 2.36 -18.43 10.81
N ALA A 104 2.30 -18.23 9.51
CA ALA A 104 3.49 -18.17 8.66
C ALA A 104 4.36 -16.94 8.94
N ALA A 105 3.87 -15.91 9.62
CA ALA A 105 4.70 -14.78 10.03
C ALA A 105 5.73 -15.22 11.08
N SER A 106 5.34 -16.10 12.00
CA SER A 106 6.20 -16.64 13.05
C SER A 106 6.95 -17.91 12.62
N ASN A 107 6.40 -18.67 11.65
CA ASN A 107 6.91 -19.98 11.21
C ASN A 107 7.28 -19.99 9.73
N ASN A 108 8.08 -19.02 9.27
CA ASN A 108 8.41 -18.85 7.86
C ASN A 108 9.67 -19.59 7.38
N SER A 109 10.36 -20.29 8.29
CA SER A 109 11.64 -20.93 8.00
C SER A 109 11.50 -22.22 7.15
N VAL A 110 12.59 -22.59 6.49
CA VAL A 110 12.70 -23.86 5.74
C VAL A 110 12.56 -25.05 6.67
N ASP A 111 13.10 -24.95 7.88
CA ASP A 111 13.11 -26.04 8.85
C ASP A 111 11.69 -26.33 9.37
N ASN A 112 10.90 -25.30 9.67
CA ASN A 112 9.48 -25.49 10.00
C ASN A 112 8.70 -26.17 8.86
N ALA A 113 8.97 -25.79 7.61
CA ALA A 113 8.35 -26.43 6.44
C ALA A 113 8.78 -27.90 6.27
N ARG A 114 10.02 -28.24 6.59
CA ARG A 114 10.51 -29.61 6.61
C ARG A 114 9.85 -30.44 7.71
N GLU A 115 9.73 -29.89 8.93
CA GLU A 115 9.01 -30.55 10.04
C GLU A 115 7.57 -30.87 9.66
N ILE A 116 6.85 -29.95 9.02
CA ILE A 116 5.50 -30.18 8.50
C ILE A 116 5.51 -31.33 7.48
N SER A 117 6.46 -31.32 6.53
CA SER A 117 6.59 -32.35 5.49
C SER A 117 6.91 -33.72 6.07
N GLU A 118 7.75 -33.79 7.10
CA GLU A 118 8.07 -35.05 7.80
C GLU A 118 6.89 -35.52 8.65
N ALA A 119 6.28 -34.64 9.44
CA ALA A 119 5.12 -34.93 10.26
C ALA A 119 3.88 -35.35 9.44
N SER A 120 3.79 -34.93 8.19
CA SER A 120 2.70 -35.28 7.27
C SER A 120 2.75 -36.77 6.86
N ARG A 121 3.88 -37.44 6.98
CA ARG A 121 4.02 -38.89 6.67
C ARG A 121 3.31 -39.78 7.67
N TYR A 122 3.14 -39.30 8.90
CA TYR A 122 2.49 -40.05 9.96
C TYR A 122 0.98 -39.89 9.89
N ARG A 123 0.25 -40.97 10.13
CA ARG A 123 -1.21 -40.96 10.20
C ARG A 123 -1.73 -40.08 11.34
N PRO A 124 -2.94 -39.54 11.23
CA PRO A 124 -3.61 -38.84 12.35
C PRO A 124 -3.70 -39.75 13.58
N VAL A 125 -3.68 -39.16 14.75
CA VAL A 125 -3.79 -39.87 16.04
C VAL A 125 -5.23 -40.32 16.29
N SER A 126 -6.19 -39.45 16.05
CA SER A 126 -7.61 -39.70 16.36
C SER A 126 -8.57 -39.23 15.25
N ALA A 127 -8.21 -38.21 14.50
CA ALA A 127 -9.05 -37.64 13.46
C ALA A 127 -8.98 -38.45 12.14
N ARG A 128 -9.88 -38.15 11.21
CA ARG A 128 -9.87 -38.76 9.86
C ARG A 128 -8.75 -38.19 8.99
N TYR A 129 -8.53 -36.89 9.06
CA TYR A 129 -7.49 -36.18 8.31
C TYR A 129 -6.60 -35.39 9.26
N LYS A 130 -5.30 -35.39 8.96
CA LYS A 130 -4.34 -34.45 9.53
C LYS A 130 -4.40 -33.18 8.70
N VAL A 131 -4.82 -32.09 9.31
CA VAL A 131 -5.07 -30.81 8.63
C VAL A 131 -4.03 -29.79 9.06
N TYR A 132 -3.30 -29.22 8.11
CA TYR A 132 -2.38 -28.11 8.33
C TYR A 132 -3.01 -26.81 7.83
N ILE A 133 -3.25 -25.89 8.74
CA ILE A 133 -3.72 -24.54 8.45
C ILE A 133 -2.52 -23.59 8.52
N LEU A 134 -2.18 -22.99 7.39
CA LEU A 134 -1.07 -22.02 7.28
C LEU A 134 -1.68 -20.65 7.04
N ASP A 135 -1.77 -19.85 8.11
CA ASP A 135 -2.29 -18.49 8.03
C ASP A 135 -1.21 -17.52 7.57
N GLU A 136 -1.62 -16.44 6.90
CA GLU A 136 -0.77 -15.46 6.23
C GLU A 136 0.36 -16.12 5.41
N ALA A 137 0.00 -17.15 4.63
CA ALA A 137 0.92 -18.00 3.89
C ALA A 137 1.91 -17.24 2.99
N HIS A 138 1.59 -16.00 2.57
CA HIS A 138 2.49 -15.14 1.80
C HIS A 138 3.76 -14.72 2.55
N MET A 139 3.82 -14.93 3.87
CA MET A 139 5.00 -14.67 4.71
C MET A 139 6.01 -15.82 4.66
N LEU A 140 5.64 -17.00 4.13
CA LEU A 140 6.58 -18.11 3.94
C LEU A 140 7.66 -17.73 2.92
N THR A 141 8.90 -18.13 3.20
CA THR A 141 10.00 -17.95 2.22
C THR A 141 9.80 -18.87 1.01
N ASN A 142 10.36 -18.48 -0.14
CA ASN A 142 10.34 -19.35 -1.33
C ASN A 142 10.99 -20.71 -1.08
N GLN A 143 11.99 -20.77 -0.20
CA GLN A 143 12.65 -22.01 0.19
C GLN A 143 11.73 -22.89 1.05
N ALA A 144 10.93 -22.29 1.95
CA ALA A 144 9.93 -23.01 2.73
C ALA A 144 8.84 -23.61 1.82
N PHE A 145 8.34 -22.84 0.85
CA PHE A 145 7.41 -23.38 -0.16
C PHE A 145 8.02 -24.55 -0.94
N ASN A 146 9.28 -24.44 -1.37
CA ASN A 146 9.96 -25.50 -2.09
C ASN A 146 10.08 -26.80 -1.25
N ALA A 147 10.26 -26.69 0.06
CA ALA A 147 10.26 -27.85 0.97
C ALA A 147 8.88 -28.55 1.04
N LEU A 148 7.77 -27.78 0.92
CA LEU A 148 6.41 -28.31 0.91
C LEU A 148 5.97 -28.85 -0.45
N LEU A 149 6.61 -28.45 -1.57
CA LEU A 149 6.17 -28.82 -2.93
C LEU A 149 6.05 -30.34 -3.10
N LYS A 150 7.01 -31.12 -2.62
CA LYS A 150 6.96 -32.59 -2.73
C LYS A 150 5.72 -33.17 -2.07
N THR A 151 5.36 -32.67 -0.90
CA THR A 151 4.17 -33.13 -0.16
C THR A 151 2.87 -32.62 -0.82
N LEU A 152 2.90 -31.46 -1.49
CA LEU A 152 1.76 -30.94 -2.24
C LEU A 152 1.56 -31.63 -3.59
N GLU A 153 2.61 -32.17 -4.20
CA GLU A 153 2.55 -32.94 -5.45
C GLU A 153 2.05 -34.38 -5.22
N GLU A 154 2.57 -35.02 -4.20
CA GLU A 154 2.22 -36.40 -3.83
C GLU A 154 1.75 -36.44 -2.36
N PRO A 155 0.59 -35.79 -2.04
CA PRO A 155 0.13 -35.73 -0.67
C PRO A 155 -0.35 -37.10 -0.18
N PRO A 156 0.01 -37.48 1.06
CA PRO A 156 -0.60 -38.64 1.68
C PRO A 156 -2.13 -38.49 1.73
N PRO A 157 -2.92 -39.55 1.51
CA PRO A 157 -4.38 -39.46 1.41
C PRO A 157 -5.06 -38.88 2.68
N HIS A 158 -4.39 -39.03 3.82
CA HIS A 158 -4.87 -38.56 5.12
C HIS A 158 -4.44 -37.12 5.46
N VAL A 159 -3.71 -36.42 4.58
CA VAL A 159 -3.23 -35.05 4.83
C VAL A 159 -4.02 -34.05 4.01
N LYS A 160 -4.36 -32.92 4.62
CA LYS A 160 -5.01 -31.78 3.98
C LYS A 160 -4.27 -30.50 4.34
N PHE A 161 -4.06 -29.64 3.36
CA PHE A 161 -3.50 -28.31 3.55
C PHE A 161 -4.55 -27.23 3.35
N ILE A 162 -4.54 -26.21 4.18
CA ILE A 162 -5.39 -25.03 4.04
C ILE A 162 -4.51 -23.80 4.19
N PHE A 163 -4.21 -23.15 3.08
CA PHE A 163 -3.47 -21.91 3.04
C PHE A 163 -4.44 -20.73 3.13
N ALA A 164 -4.17 -19.77 4.00
CA ALA A 164 -4.89 -18.51 4.06
C ALA A 164 -3.92 -17.36 3.76
N THR A 165 -4.33 -16.41 2.92
CA THR A 165 -3.47 -15.29 2.53
C THR A 165 -4.26 -14.03 2.17
N THR A 166 -3.68 -12.88 2.44
CA THR A 166 -4.14 -11.58 1.93
C THR A 166 -3.54 -11.26 0.56
N GLU A 167 -2.37 -11.85 0.23
CA GLU A 167 -1.58 -11.51 -0.96
C GLU A 167 -1.27 -12.75 -1.83
N VAL A 168 -2.22 -13.09 -2.70
CA VAL A 168 -2.06 -14.25 -3.62
C VAL A 168 -0.85 -14.10 -4.55
N ARG A 169 -0.52 -12.86 -4.95
CA ARG A 169 0.57 -12.60 -5.92
C ARG A 169 1.96 -12.96 -5.38
N ARG A 170 2.11 -13.08 -4.07
CA ARG A 170 3.37 -13.50 -3.43
C ARG A 170 3.55 -15.01 -3.38
N LEU A 171 2.49 -15.80 -3.60
CA LEU A 171 2.59 -17.25 -3.60
C LEU A 171 3.17 -17.76 -4.92
N PRO A 172 4.06 -18.78 -4.89
CA PRO A 172 4.57 -19.40 -6.10
C PRO A 172 3.45 -20.04 -6.95
N VAL A 173 3.54 -19.89 -8.27
CA VAL A 173 2.57 -20.45 -9.22
C VAL A 173 2.46 -21.97 -9.08
N THR A 174 3.56 -22.63 -8.71
CA THR A 174 3.62 -24.08 -8.45
C THR A 174 2.72 -24.53 -7.30
N VAL A 175 2.53 -23.68 -6.27
CA VAL A 175 1.60 -23.93 -5.16
C VAL A 175 0.16 -23.62 -5.60
N LEU A 176 -0.05 -22.47 -6.27
CA LEU A 176 -1.36 -22.04 -6.75
C LEU A 176 -2.02 -23.08 -7.66
N SER A 177 -1.25 -23.74 -8.54
CA SER A 177 -1.76 -24.75 -9.48
C SER A 177 -2.23 -26.04 -8.80
N ARG A 178 -1.85 -26.30 -7.55
CA ARG A 178 -2.17 -27.51 -6.77
C ARG A 178 -3.24 -27.29 -5.70
N CYS A 179 -3.65 -26.03 -5.51
CA CYS A 179 -4.64 -25.68 -4.52
C CYS A 179 -6.01 -25.39 -5.17
N GLN A 180 -7.07 -25.86 -4.55
CA GLN A 180 -8.40 -25.38 -4.86
C GLN A 180 -8.57 -24.00 -4.21
N ARG A 181 -8.67 -22.96 -5.06
CA ARG A 181 -8.74 -21.57 -4.62
C ARG A 181 -10.17 -21.13 -4.35
N PHE A 182 -10.34 -20.42 -3.25
CA PHE A 182 -11.56 -19.71 -2.87
C PHE A 182 -11.23 -18.26 -2.54
N ASP A 183 -11.82 -17.35 -3.29
CA ASP A 183 -11.69 -15.92 -3.07
C ASP A 183 -12.87 -15.45 -2.19
N LEU A 184 -12.60 -15.18 -0.90
CA LEU A 184 -13.59 -14.65 0.03
C LEU A 184 -13.90 -13.20 -0.35
N ARG A 185 -15.19 -12.91 -0.48
CA ARG A 185 -15.66 -11.59 -0.89
C ARG A 185 -15.82 -10.68 0.32
N ARG A 186 -15.52 -9.40 0.14
CA ARG A 186 -15.89 -8.38 1.13
C ARG A 186 -17.40 -8.44 1.39
N VAL A 187 -17.76 -8.32 2.65
CA VAL A 187 -19.19 -8.26 3.03
C VAL A 187 -19.69 -6.85 2.72
N SER A 188 -20.89 -6.77 2.13
CA SER A 188 -21.48 -5.46 1.82
C SER A 188 -21.81 -4.69 3.11
N PRO A 189 -21.79 -3.34 3.08
CA PRO A 189 -22.16 -2.53 4.23
C PRO A 189 -23.54 -2.86 4.79
N ASP A 190 -24.53 -3.17 3.93
CA ASP A 190 -25.89 -3.54 4.36
C ASP A 190 -25.91 -4.86 5.11
N GLN A 191 -25.16 -5.87 4.62
CA GLN A 191 -25.03 -7.15 5.31
C GLN A 191 -24.31 -7.00 6.65
N LEU A 192 -23.27 -6.14 6.72
CA LEU A 192 -22.58 -5.84 7.97
C LEU A 192 -23.50 -5.11 8.94
N THR A 193 -24.25 -4.11 8.49
CA THR A 193 -25.22 -3.38 9.32
C THR A 193 -26.23 -4.33 9.95
N ALA A 194 -26.87 -5.19 9.13
CA ALA A 194 -27.82 -6.18 9.62
C ALA A 194 -27.20 -7.17 10.62
N HIS A 195 -25.94 -7.54 10.42
CA HIS A 195 -25.22 -8.44 11.32
C HIS A 195 -24.86 -7.77 12.64
N PHE A 196 -24.33 -6.55 12.59
CA PHE A 196 -23.94 -5.80 13.77
C PHE A 196 -25.13 -5.39 14.63
N SER A 197 -26.29 -5.04 14.01
CA SER A 197 -27.53 -4.78 14.74
C SER A 197 -27.96 -5.99 15.55
N LYS A 198 -27.95 -7.20 14.96
CA LYS A 198 -28.28 -8.44 15.68
C LYS A 198 -27.34 -8.70 16.87
N ILE A 199 -26.05 -8.41 16.70
CA ILE A 199 -25.06 -8.61 17.77
C ILE A 199 -25.24 -7.57 18.84
N ALA A 200 -25.48 -6.30 18.50
CA ALA A 200 -25.77 -5.24 19.46
C ALA A 200 -27.00 -5.58 20.32
N GLU A 201 -28.09 -6.03 19.70
CA GLU A 201 -29.27 -6.51 20.41
C GLU A 201 -28.95 -7.68 21.36
N ALA A 202 -28.14 -8.65 20.92
CA ALA A 202 -27.72 -9.79 21.72
C ALA A 202 -26.83 -9.40 22.91
N GLU A 203 -26.08 -8.29 22.82
CA GLU A 203 -25.29 -7.70 23.91
C GLU A 203 -26.12 -6.74 24.79
N GLY A 204 -27.38 -6.48 24.43
CA GLY A 204 -28.26 -5.57 25.16
C GLY A 204 -27.90 -4.09 24.97
N ALA A 205 -27.19 -3.76 23.90
CA ALA A 205 -26.83 -2.39 23.55
C ALA A 205 -27.79 -1.87 22.47
N GLU A 206 -28.38 -0.70 22.73
CA GLU A 206 -29.23 0.00 21.76
C GLU A 206 -28.37 0.96 20.94
N PHE A 207 -28.54 0.92 19.63
CA PHE A 207 -27.86 1.80 18.69
C PHE A 207 -28.86 2.51 17.78
N GLU A 208 -28.57 3.74 17.43
CA GLU A 208 -29.20 4.37 16.27
C GLU A 208 -28.76 3.64 14.99
N GLU A 209 -29.68 3.50 14.04
CA GLU A 209 -29.40 2.81 12.76
C GLU A 209 -28.22 3.42 12.00
N GLU A 210 -28.08 4.75 12.05
CA GLU A 210 -26.99 5.46 11.41
C GLU A 210 -25.64 5.18 12.09
N ALA A 211 -25.60 5.04 13.41
CA ALA A 211 -24.40 4.66 14.16
C ALA A 211 -23.87 3.29 13.72
N VAL A 212 -24.74 2.29 13.59
CA VAL A 212 -24.36 0.96 13.10
C VAL A 212 -23.91 1.00 11.64
N ARG A 213 -24.56 1.80 10.79
CA ARG A 213 -24.14 2.00 9.41
C ARG A 213 -22.74 2.63 9.29
N MET A 214 -22.43 3.58 10.18
CA MET A 214 -21.08 4.19 10.22
C MET A 214 -20.01 3.16 10.57
N ILE A 215 -20.25 2.31 11.59
CA ILE A 215 -19.37 1.20 11.96
C ILE A 215 -19.21 0.23 10.79
N ALA A 216 -20.30 -0.14 10.11
CA ALA A 216 -20.27 -1.05 8.98
C ALA A 216 -19.45 -0.50 7.78
N ARG A 217 -19.51 0.81 7.54
CA ARG A 217 -18.67 1.48 6.52
C ARG A 217 -17.20 1.52 6.92
N ALA A 218 -16.93 1.92 8.17
CA ALA A 218 -15.56 1.98 8.69
C ALA A 218 -14.86 0.61 8.70
N ALA A 219 -15.64 -0.47 8.81
CA ALA A 219 -15.15 -1.85 8.74
C ALA A 219 -14.66 -2.29 7.34
N ASP A 220 -14.94 -1.54 6.28
CA ASP A 220 -14.52 -1.80 4.89
C ASP A 220 -14.67 -3.26 4.44
N GLY A 221 -15.79 -3.88 4.81
CA GLY A 221 -16.09 -5.28 4.48
C GLY A 221 -15.43 -6.32 5.38
N SER A 222 -14.71 -5.92 6.43
CA SER A 222 -14.10 -6.78 7.44
C SER A 222 -15.05 -7.00 8.62
N VAL A 223 -15.51 -8.21 8.82
CA VAL A 223 -16.38 -8.55 9.97
C VAL A 223 -15.63 -8.39 11.29
N ARG A 224 -14.35 -8.79 11.33
CA ARG A 224 -13.53 -8.72 12.55
C ARG A 224 -13.30 -7.28 13.00
N ASP A 225 -12.92 -6.40 12.06
CA ASP A 225 -12.61 -5.01 12.39
C ASP A 225 -13.89 -4.28 12.79
N GLY A 226 -15.02 -4.53 12.10
CA GLY A 226 -16.31 -3.99 12.46
C GLY A 226 -16.79 -4.45 13.84
N LEU A 227 -16.60 -5.72 14.22
CA LEU A 227 -16.93 -6.20 15.56
C LEU A 227 -16.02 -5.56 16.64
N SER A 228 -14.77 -5.25 16.30
CA SER A 228 -13.88 -4.53 17.22
C SER A 228 -14.32 -3.08 17.43
N LEU A 229 -14.78 -2.42 16.34
CA LEU A 229 -15.35 -1.07 16.42
C LEU A 229 -16.68 -1.06 17.19
N LEU A 230 -17.53 -2.07 16.97
CA LEU A 230 -18.79 -2.22 17.72
C LEU A 230 -18.53 -2.39 19.21
N ASP A 231 -17.55 -3.20 19.57
CA ASP A 231 -17.11 -3.43 20.94
C ASP A 231 -16.64 -2.15 21.64
N GLN A 232 -15.86 -1.33 20.91
CA GLN A 232 -15.42 -0.02 21.37
C GLN A 232 -16.59 0.95 21.55
N ALA A 233 -17.53 0.97 20.60
CA ALA A 233 -18.73 1.82 20.69
C ALA A 233 -19.60 1.45 21.90
N ILE A 234 -19.78 0.15 22.17
CA ILE A 234 -20.49 -0.34 23.37
C ILE A 234 -19.78 0.10 24.64
N ALA A 235 -18.44 0.07 24.66
CA ALA A 235 -17.68 0.48 25.84
C ALA A 235 -17.72 2.00 26.11
N LEU A 236 -17.96 2.81 25.08
CA LEU A 236 -18.09 4.27 25.18
C LEU A 236 -19.51 4.73 25.48
N GLY A 237 -20.52 3.89 25.21
CA GLY A 237 -21.93 4.21 25.44
C GLY A 237 -22.27 4.32 26.92
N ASP A 238 -23.11 5.30 27.26
CA ASP A 238 -23.65 5.43 28.61
C ASP A 238 -24.70 4.35 28.87
N SER A 239 -24.67 3.75 30.06
CA SER A 239 -25.61 2.71 30.46
C SER A 239 -27.07 3.19 30.39
N GLY A 240 -27.83 2.63 29.48
CA GLY A 240 -29.27 2.89 29.35
C GLY A 240 -29.68 4.01 28.39
N GLN A 241 -28.73 4.52 27.59
CA GLN A 241 -29.03 5.40 26.45
C GLN A 241 -28.64 4.77 25.14
N PRO A 242 -29.39 4.97 24.05
CA PRO A 242 -28.98 4.51 22.72
C PRO A 242 -27.68 5.19 22.28
N ILE A 243 -26.77 4.41 21.75
CA ILE A 243 -25.50 4.92 21.17
C ILE A 243 -25.86 5.64 19.86
N ASN A 244 -25.68 6.94 19.86
CA ASN A 244 -26.02 7.79 18.72
C ASN A 244 -24.87 7.86 17.71
N ALA A 245 -25.17 8.40 16.52
CA ALA A 245 -24.19 8.55 15.44
C ALA A 245 -23.04 9.50 15.80
N GLU A 246 -23.26 10.43 16.73
CA GLU A 246 -22.27 11.43 17.15
C GLU A 246 -21.14 10.79 17.95
N VAL A 247 -21.48 9.93 18.92
CA VAL A 247 -20.49 9.16 19.72
C VAL A 247 -19.64 8.28 18.79
N VAL A 248 -20.26 7.62 17.80
CA VAL A 248 -19.52 6.79 16.85
C VAL A 248 -18.63 7.63 15.93
N ARG A 249 -19.08 8.81 15.52
CA ARG A 249 -18.29 9.76 14.71
C ARG A 249 -17.04 10.22 15.46
N GLU A 250 -17.20 10.59 16.72
CA GLU A 250 -16.10 10.99 17.60
C GLU A 250 -15.12 9.83 17.83
N MET A 251 -15.62 8.64 18.12
CA MET A 251 -14.81 7.42 18.29
C MET A 251 -13.98 7.09 17.03
N LEU A 252 -14.57 7.25 15.86
CA LEU A 252 -13.90 6.98 14.59
C LEU A 252 -12.99 8.13 14.12
N GLY A 253 -13.01 9.28 14.82
CA GLY A 253 -12.25 10.48 14.41
C GLY A 253 -12.72 11.05 13.07
N LEU A 254 -13.98 10.80 12.69
CA LEU A 254 -14.53 11.27 11.43
C LEU A 254 -14.93 12.75 11.56
N ALA A 255 -14.49 13.56 10.62
CA ALA A 255 -14.96 14.95 10.51
C ALA A 255 -16.45 14.98 10.14
N ASP A 256 -17.15 16.06 10.55
CA ASP A 256 -18.51 16.29 10.10
C ASP A 256 -18.53 16.43 8.57
N ARG A 257 -19.29 15.57 7.88
CA ARG A 257 -19.36 15.57 6.41
C ARG A 257 -19.87 16.90 5.85
N LEU A 258 -20.77 17.58 6.55
CA LEU A 258 -21.20 18.91 6.13
C LEU A 258 -20.05 19.92 6.20
N ALA A 259 -19.25 19.87 7.27
CA ALA A 259 -18.07 20.70 7.40
C ALA A 259 -17.02 20.39 6.30
N ILE A 260 -16.91 19.13 5.86
CA ILE A 260 -16.05 18.75 4.72
C ILE A 260 -16.53 19.39 3.41
N TYR A 261 -17.86 19.40 3.15
CA TYR A 261 -18.39 20.11 1.97
C TYR A 261 -18.23 21.63 2.07
N GLU A 262 -18.26 22.21 3.28
CA GLU A 262 -17.97 23.63 3.50
C GLU A 262 -16.50 23.95 3.27
N LEU A 263 -15.61 23.07 3.72
CA LEU A 263 -14.17 23.14 3.46
C LEU A 263 -13.90 23.10 1.95
N LEU A 264 -14.56 22.19 1.23
CA LEU A 264 -14.46 22.10 -0.24
C LEU A 264 -14.94 23.39 -0.92
N ASP A 265 -16.09 23.92 -0.53
CA ASP A 265 -16.64 25.16 -1.08
C ASP A 265 -15.68 26.34 -0.87
N SER A 266 -15.14 26.49 0.35
CA SER A 266 -14.15 27.53 0.67
C SER A 266 -12.86 27.37 -0.13
N ALA A 267 -12.35 26.12 -0.28
CA ALA A 267 -11.16 25.83 -1.05
C ALA A 267 -11.34 26.13 -2.55
N MET A 268 -12.52 25.79 -3.11
CA MET A 268 -12.81 26.08 -4.52
C MET A 268 -12.99 27.58 -4.79
N LYS A 269 -13.40 28.36 -3.79
CA LYS A 269 -13.43 29.83 -3.86
C LYS A 269 -12.05 30.48 -3.72
N GLY A 270 -11.05 29.72 -3.28
CA GLY A 270 -9.68 30.20 -3.06
C GLY A 270 -9.51 30.95 -1.74
N ASP A 271 -10.44 30.80 -0.79
CA ASP A 271 -10.37 31.44 0.54
C ASP A 271 -9.49 30.57 1.48
N ALA A 272 -8.18 30.75 1.34
CA ALA A 272 -7.21 30.02 2.13
C ALA A 272 -7.33 30.32 3.65
N SER A 273 -7.78 31.51 4.05
CA SER A 273 -7.93 31.85 5.46
C SER A 273 -9.04 31.05 6.13
N SER A 274 -10.23 31.02 5.49
CA SER A 274 -11.35 30.20 5.97
C SER A 274 -11.04 28.72 5.97
N VAL A 275 -10.35 28.23 4.94
CA VAL A 275 -9.94 26.82 4.84
C VAL A 275 -9.04 26.41 5.98
N LEU A 276 -8.02 27.22 6.32
CA LEU A 276 -7.11 26.92 7.42
C LEU A 276 -7.80 26.98 8.78
N SER A 277 -8.75 27.92 8.97
CA SER A 277 -9.54 28.00 10.20
C SER A 277 -10.41 26.75 10.37
N GLN A 278 -11.19 26.39 9.34
CA GLN A 278 -12.07 25.22 9.36
C GLN A 278 -11.29 23.93 9.59
N PHE A 279 -10.17 23.75 8.88
CA PHE A 279 -9.30 22.59 9.07
C PHE A 279 -8.70 22.55 10.48
N GLY A 280 -8.25 23.72 11.00
CA GLY A 280 -7.73 23.83 12.36
C GLY A 280 -8.77 23.50 13.43
N GLU A 281 -10.03 23.91 13.24
CA GLU A 281 -11.15 23.56 14.13
C GLU A 281 -11.42 22.06 14.12
N MET A 282 -11.51 21.41 12.96
CA MET A 282 -11.70 19.95 12.84
C MET A 282 -10.58 19.18 13.58
N VAL A 283 -9.32 19.57 13.36
CA VAL A 283 -8.18 18.93 14.03
C VAL A 283 -8.17 19.19 15.54
N SER A 284 -8.63 20.37 15.99
CA SER A 284 -8.70 20.70 17.42
C SER A 284 -9.76 19.89 18.18
N VAL A 285 -10.82 19.48 17.51
CA VAL A 285 -11.88 18.59 18.04
C VAL A 285 -11.47 17.13 17.99
N GLY A 286 -10.32 16.80 17.37
CA GLY A 286 -9.77 15.44 17.38
C GLY A 286 -9.77 14.73 16.03
N ALA A 287 -10.20 15.37 14.94
CA ALA A 287 -10.12 14.78 13.62
C ALA A 287 -8.65 14.62 13.19
N GLU A 288 -8.31 13.43 12.68
CA GLU A 288 -6.97 13.19 12.14
C GLU A 288 -6.77 13.94 10.83
N PRO A 289 -5.67 14.70 10.63
CA PRO A 289 -5.41 15.47 9.41
C PRO A 289 -5.52 14.65 8.12
N ALA A 290 -5.05 13.41 8.14
CA ALA A 290 -5.14 12.50 7.00
C ALA A 290 -6.60 12.07 6.73
N ALA A 291 -7.41 11.83 7.77
CA ALA A 291 -8.82 11.51 7.64
C ALA A 291 -9.61 12.64 7.00
N VAL A 292 -9.36 13.90 7.43
CA VAL A 292 -10.00 15.09 6.81
C VAL A 292 -9.71 15.19 5.31
N LEU A 293 -8.45 14.94 4.90
CA LEU A 293 -8.08 14.94 3.48
C LEU A 293 -8.71 13.77 2.72
N HIS A 294 -8.84 12.60 3.35
CA HIS A 294 -9.53 11.45 2.77
C HIS A 294 -11.00 11.74 2.53
N ASP A 295 -11.69 12.30 3.53
CA ASP A 295 -13.09 12.67 3.43
C ASP A 295 -13.32 13.77 2.38
N LEU A 296 -12.36 14.71 2.27
CA LEU A 296 -12.37 15.72 1.22
C LEU A 296 -12.23 15.10 -0.18
N MET A 297 -11.38 14.09 -0.34
CA MET A 297 -11.29 13.31 -1.61
C MET A 297 -12.62 12.63 -1.92
N GLU A 298 -13.26 12.02 -0.94
CA GLU A 298 -14.56 11.38 -1.11
C GLU A 298 -15.64 12.40 -1.52
N ALA A 299 -15.70 13.58 -0.88
CA ALA A 299 -16.60 14.65 -1.24
C ALA A 299 -16.38 15.16 -2.68
N ILE A 300 -15.13 15.31 -3.12
CA ILE A 300 -14.77 15.66 -4.51
C ILE A 300 -15.23 14.57 -5.47
N TYR A 301 -15.01 13.29 -5.14
CA TYR A 301 -15.44 12.16 -5.95
C TYR A 301 -16.96 12.15 -6.15
N TRP A 302 -17.75 12.27 -5.07
CA TRP A 302 -19.20 12.28 -5.15
C TRP A 302 -19.73 13.49 -5.93
N THR A 303 -19.14 14.66 -5.70
CA THR A 303 -19.45 15.87 -6.46
C THR A 303 -19.15 15.70 -7.95
N THR A 304 -18.00 15.07 -8.29
CA THR A 304 -17.64 14.78 -9.69
C THR A 304 -18.62 13.80 -10.33
N ARG A 305 -18.97 12.74 -9.61
CA ARG A 305 -19.90 11.74 -10.11
C ARG A 305 -21.29 12.31 -10.37
N LEU A 306 -21.78 13.18 -9.48
CA LEU A 306 -23.03 13.95 -9.69
C LEU A 306 -22.98 14.84 -10.92
N SER A 307 -21.83 15.48 -11.18
CA SER A 307 -21.67 16.33 -12.36
C SER A 307 -21.70 15.53 -13.67
N VAL A 308 -21.29 14.23 -13.64
CA VAL A 308 -21.26 13.34 -14.81
C VAL A 308 -22.58 12.61 -15.00
N ASP A 309 -23.14 12.04 -13.95
CA ASP A 309 -24.40 11.27 -13.98
C ASP A 309 -25.27 11.59 -12.75
N PRO A 310 -26.11 12.61 -12.85
CA PRO A 310 -26.97 13.03 -11.73
C PRO A 310 -28.02 12.00 -11.30
N LYS A 311 -28.35 11.03 -12.15
CA LYS A 311 -29.41 10.04 -11.91
C LYS A 311 -28.86 8.67 -11.44
N GLY A 312 -27.59 8.39 -11.69
CA GLY A 312 -26.96 7.11 -11.37
C GLY A 312 -26.26 7.08 -10.02
N VAL A 313 -26.35 8.13 -9.23
CA VAL A 313 -25.67 8.21 -7.93
C VAL A 313 -26.62 7.78 -6.84
N ASP A 314 -26.34 6.60 -6.29
CA ASP A 314 -26.99 6.14 -5.05
C ASP A 314 -26.17 6.68 -3.86
N PHE A 315 -26.71 7.70 -3.19
CA PHE A 315 -26.18 8.26 -1.96
C PHE A 315 -26.57 7.41 -0.74
N ALA A 316 -26.54 6.09 -0.86
CA ALA A 316 -26.87 5.23 0.25
C ALA A 316 -26.15 5.67 1.54
N GLY A 317 -26.90 6.24 2.47
CA GLY A 317 -26.44 6.67 3.78
C GLY A 317 -25.82 8.08 3.87
N SER A 318 -26.08 8.97 2.93
CA SER A 318 -25.83 10.42 3.09
C SER A 318 -27.11 11.14 3.48
N SER A 319 -27.00 12.13 4.36
CA SER A 319 -28.16 12.94 4.75
C SER A 319 -28.69 13.78 3.58
N GLU A 320 -29.95 14.20 3.63
CA GLU A 320 -30.50 15.12 2.62
C GLU A 320 -29.72 16.42 2.51
N ALA A 321 -29.17 16.91 3.63
CA ALA A 321 -28.35 18.11 3.67
C ALA A 321 -27.01 17.92 2.92
N GLU A 322 -26.35 16.78 3.08
CA GLU A 322 -25.12 16.43 2.32
C GLU A 322 -25.40 16.33 0.82
N GLN A 323 -26.51 15.67 0.44
CA GLN A 323 -26.91 15.53 -0.97
C GLN A 323 -27.21 16.88 -1.61
N ALA A 324 -27.92 17.77 -0.89
CA ALA A 324 -28.21 19.13 -1.36
C ALA A 324 -26.93 19.96 -1.55
N ARG A 325 -25.96 19.82 -0.62
CA ARG A 325 -24.68 20.54 -0.69
C ARG A 325 -23.82 20.02 -1.85
N ALA A 326 -23.70 18.70 -1.98
CA ALA A 326 -22.98 18.07 -3.08
C ALA A 326 -23.59 18.44 -4.45
N SER A 327 -24.92 18.44 -4.58
CA SER A 327 -25.62 18.81 -5.81
C SER A 327 -25.40 20.28 -6.16
N LYS A 328 -25.39 21.16 -5.17
CA LYS A 328 -25.08 22.59 -5.37
C LYS A 328 -23.67 22.78 -5.91
N LEU A 329 -22.67 22.11 -5.32
CA LEU A 329 -21.28 22.18 -5.78
C LEU A 329 -21.11 21.56 -7.17
N ALA A 330 -21.79 20.44 -7.46
CA ALA A 330 -21.77 19.80 -8.79
C ALA A 330 -22.33 20.73 -9.89
N GLY A 331 -23.30 21.58 -9.57
CA GLY A 331 -23.82 22.59 -10.49
C GLY A 331 -22.91 23.80 -10.70
N GLN A 332 -21.97 24.05 -9.80
CA GLN A 332 -21.06 25.21 -9.82
C GLN A 332 -19.67 24.88 -10.35
N LEU A 333 -19.21 23.65 -10.15
CA LEU A 333 -17.85 23.20 -10.48
C LEU A 333 -17.85 22.32 -11.74
N THR A 334 -16.86 22.52 -12.59
CA THR A 334 -16.69 21.70 -13.79
C THR A 334 -15.85 20.47 -13.51
N VAL A 335 -16.08 19.38 -14.25
CA VAL A 335 -15.34 18.12 -14.10
C VAL A 335 -13.80 18.31 -14.18
N PRO A 336 -13.23 19.12 -15.07
CA PRO A 336 -11.78 19.38 -15.08
C PRO A 336 -11.25 19.99 -13.79
N ILE A 337 -12.00 20.92 -13.18
CA ILE A 337 -11.63 21.54 -11.90
C ILE A 337 -11.66 20.50 -10.78
N LEU A 338 -12.74 19.72 -10.70
CA LEU A 338 -12.89 18.65 -9.70
C LEU A 338 -11.81 17.56 -9.84
N THR A 339 -11.48 17.17 -11.08
CA THR A 339 -10.40 16.19 -11.32
C THR A 339 -9.05 16.72 -10.87
N ARG A 340 -8.74 17.99 -11.12
CA ARG A 340 -7.52 18.64 -10.64
C ARG A 340 -7.49 18.71 -9.11
N ALA A 341 -8.62 19.10 -8.50
CA ALA A 341 -8.77 19.15 -7.05
C ALA A 341 -8.49 17.77 -6.43
N TRP A 342 -9.09 16.72 -6.99
CA TRP A 342 -8.88 15.35 -6.53
C TRP A 342 -7.39 14.93 -6.60
N GLN A 343 -6.69 15.24 -7.69
CA GLN A 343 -5.26 14.95 -7.83
C GLN A 343 -4.41 15.65 -6.77
N LEU A 344 -4.71 16.94 -6.50
CA LEU A 344 -3.98 17.74 -5.52
C LEU A 344 -4.19 17.22 -4.09
N VAL A 345 -5.45 16.90 -3.74
CA VAL A 345 -5.78 16.37 -2.41
C VAL A 345 -5.24 14.96 -2.24
N SER A 346 -5.32 14.09 -3.27
CA SER A 346 -4.75 12.75 -3.24
C SER A 346 -3.24 12.76 -3.00
N LYS A 347 -2.51 13.67 -3.65
CA LYS A 347 -1.10 13.89 -3.39
C LYS A 347 -0.86 14.41 -1.97
N GLY A 348 -1.65 15.39 -1.53
CA GLY A 348 -1.58 15.93 -0.17
C GLY A 348 -1.86 14.88 0.90
N TYR A 349 -2.83 14.01 0.69
CA TYR A 349 -3.12 12.87 1.56
C TYR A 349 -1.90 11.95 1.72
N SER A 350 -1.28 11.56 0.60
CA SER A 350 -0.08 10.72 0.62
C SER A 350 1.10 11.38 1.35
N GLU A 351 1.29 12.69 1.18
CA GLU A 351 2.30 13.48 1.88
C GLU A 351 1.99 13.56 3.38
N THR A 352 0.73 13.75 3.76
CA THR A 352 0.29 13.84 5.18
C THR A 352 0.49 12.53 5.91
N MET A 353 0.25 11.38 5.27
CA MET A 353 0.46 10.05 5.84
C MET A 353 1.92 9.75 6.18
N THR A 354 2.88 10.36 5.48
CA THR A 354 4.32 10.10 5.65
C THR A 354 5.07 11.23 6.35
N ALA A 355 4.42 12.38 6.56
CA ALA A 355 5.05 13.56 7.13
C ALA A 355 5.33 13.41 8.63
N ALA A 356 6.44 13.97 9.10
CA ALA A 356 6.74 14.09 10.53
C ALA A 356 5.73 14.96 11.29
N SER A 357 5.08 15.92 10.60
CA SER A 357 3.98 16.73 11.12
C SER A 357 2.79 16.65 10.16
N PRO A 358 1.84 15.71 10.38
CA PRO A 358 0.67 15.53 9.52
C PRO A 358 -0.18 16.79 9.38
N ARG A 359 -0.31 17.60 10.46
CA ARG A 359 -1.07 18.84 10.43
C ARG A 359 -0.50 19.85 9.43
N LEU A 360 0.81 20.11 9.50
CA LEU A 360 1.47 21.07 8.59
C LEU A 360 1.40 20.63 7.13
N ALA A 361 1.54 19.32 6.89
CA ALA A 361 1.42 18.76 5.54
C ALA A 361 0.00 18.92 5.00
N GLY A 362 -1.03 18.68 5.83
CA GLY A 362 -2.43 18.89 5.49
C GLY A 362 -2.75 20.36 5.17
N GLU A 363 -2.31 21.28 6.01
CA GLU A 363 -2.46 22.73 5.78
C GLU A 363 -1.84 23.15 4.44
N MET A 364 -0.62 22.66 4.12
CA MET A 364 0.05 22.94 2.85
C MET A 364 -0.67 22.33 1.65
N ALA A 365 -1.26 21.15 1.80
CA ALA A 365 -2.06 20.54 0.75
C ALA A 365 -3.32 21.37 0.43
N LEU A 366 -4.00 21.87 1.46
CA LEU A 366 -5.18 22.73 1.33
C LEU A 366 -4.85 24.11 0.74
N ILE A 367 -3.74 24.72 1.14
CA ILE A 367 -3.25 25.96 0.53
C ILE A 367 -3.01 25.75 -0.96
N ARG A 368 -2.32 24.68 -1.35
CA ARG A 368 -2.10 24.35 -2.77
C ARG A 368 -3.42 24.19 -3.54
N LEU A 369 -4.41 23.55 -2.92
CA LEU A 369 -5.74 23.39 -3.49
C LEU A 369 -6.40 24.75 -3.76
N CYS A 370 -6.40 25.66 -2.79
CA CYS A 370 -6.99 27.00 -2.91
C CYS A 370 -6.39 27.80 -4.07
N TYR A 371 -5.07 27.79 -4.21
CA TYR A 371 -4.40 28.56 -5.27
C TYR A 371 -4.48 27.89 -6.63
N ALA A 372 -4.46 26.56 -6.70
CA ALA A 372 -4.49 25.84 -7.97
C ALA A 372 -5.89 25.72 -8.58
N SER A 373 -6.95 25.78 -7.75
CA SER A 373 -8.34 25.77 -8.24
C SER A 373 -8.67 26.95 -9.13
N ASN A 374 -8.06 28.10 -8.87
CA ASN A 374 -8.30 29.36 -9.59
C ASN A 374 -7.41 29.54 -10.85
N LEU A 375 -6.49 28.60 -11.13
CA LEU A 375 -5.66 28.68 -12.33
C LEU A 375 -6.46 28.25 -13.56
N PRO A 376 -6.42 29.05 -14.67
CA PRO A 376 -7.08 28.67 -15.92
C PRO A 376 -6.53 27.35 -16.45
N THR A 377 -7.40 26.54 -17.05
CA THR A 377 -6.98 25.31 -17.71
C THR A 377 -6.13 25.64 -18.94
N PRO A 378 -5.26 24.73 -19.43
CA PRO A 378 -4.54 24.89 -20.68
C PRO A 378 -5.48 25.23 -21.86
N ASP A 379 -6.66 24.61 -21.90
CA ASP A 379 -7.68 24.88 -22.91
C ASP A 379 -8.26 26.30 -22.81
N ASP A 380 -8.46 26.82 -21.59
CA ASP A 380 -8.91 28.19 -21.39
C ASP A 380 -7.86 29.21 -21.82
N LEU A 381 -6.58 28.89 -21.60
CA LEU A 381 -5.46 29.71 -22.06
C LEU A 381 -5.37 29.69 -23.60
N ILE A 382 -5.52 28.54 -24.22
CA ILE A 382 -5.53 28.39 -25.69
C ILE A 382 -6.70 29.20 -26.26
N ARG A 383 -7.92 29.02 -25.75
CA ARG A 383 -9.08 29.79 -26.20
C ARG A 383 -8.92 31.30 -26.01
N ARG A 384 -8.27 31.73 -24.92
CA ARG A 384 -7.95 33.15 -24.71
C ARG A 384 -6.95 33.65 -25.75
N ILE A 385 -5.93 32.88 -26.06
CA ILE A 385 -4.93 33.22 -27.08
C ILE A 385 -5.58 33.26 -28.47
N ASP A 386 -6.43 32.31 -28.82
CA ASP A 386 -7.16 32.30 -30.09
C ASP A 386 -8.10 33.48 -30.22
N ASN A 387 -8.84 33.84 -29.17
CA ASN A 387 -9.70 35.02 -29.14
C ASN A 387 -8.89 36.34 -29.21
N PHE A 388 -7.66 36.39 -28.68
CA PHE A 388 -6.77 37.54 -28.87
C PHE A 388 -6.27 37.63 -30.32
N SER A 389 -6.16 36.51 -31.02
CA SER A 389 -5.71 36.48 -32.41
C SER A 389 -6.80 36.89 -33.41
N GLU A 390 -8.08 36.80 -33.04
CA GLU A 390 -9.21 37.22 -33.88
C GLU A 390 -9.54 38.70 -33.76
N THR A 391 -9.04 39.40 -32.74
CA THR A 391 -9.19 40.85 -32.61
C THR A 391 -8.16 41.53 -33.54
N LYS A 392 -8.40 41.47 -34.82
CA LYS A 392 -7.71 42.32 -35.79
C LYS A 392 -7.91 43.77 -35.43
N VAL A 393 -6.96 44.35 -34.75
CA VAL A 393 -6.78 45.79 -34.67
C VAL A 393 -6.42 46.24 -36.08
N THR A 394 -7.39 46.67 -36.86
CA THR A 394 -7.14 47.44 -38.08
C THR A 394 -6.57 48.78 -37.64
N PRO A 395 -5.30 49.10 -37.92
CA PRO A 395 -4.82 50.46 -37.70
C PRO A 395 -5.39 51.34 -38.79
N SER A 396 -6.35 52.20 -38.48
CA SER A 396 -6.77 53.29 -39.36
C SER A 396 -5.64 54.32 -39.38
N PHE A 397 -4.77 54.25 -40.37
CA PHE A 397 -3.85 55.31 -40.72
C PHE A 397 -4.57 56.32 -41.59
N SER A 398 -4.89 57.50 -41.03
CA SER A 398 -5.18 58.71 -41.80
C SER A 398 -3.87 59.32 -42.26
N PRO A 399 -3.71 59.67 -43.54
CA PRO A 399 -2.47 60.26 -44.03
C PRO A 399 -2.48 61.75 -43.76
N SER A 400 -1.57 62.22 -42.93
CA SER A 400 -1.24 63.65 -42.86
C SER A 400 0.13 63.85 -43.51
N SER A 401 0.10 64.57 -44.63
CA SER A 401 1.24 65.02 -45.41
C SER A 401 2.11 66.00 -44.62
N LYS A 402 3.45 65.82 -44.66
CA LYS A 402 4.43 66.89 -45.02
C LYS A 402 5.88 66.34 -45.12
N ARG A 403 6.36 66.49 -46.32
CA ARG A 403 7.72 66.76 -46.85
C ARG A 403 8.90 66.79 -45.91
N GLY A 404 9.99 66.11 -46.35
CA GLY A 404 11.33 66.62 -46.16
C GLY A 404 12.44 65.57 -46.10
N GLY A 405 13.23 65.45 -47.19
CA GLY A 405 14.68 65.17 -47.19
C GLY A 405 15.17 63.72 -47.09
N GLY A 406 15.66 63.19 -48.20
CA GLY A 406 16.48 61.97 -48.28
C GLY A 406 17.90 62.24 -47.74
N PRO A 407 18.87 61.34 -47.90
CA PRO A 407 19.12 60.48 -49.07
C PRO A 407 19.48 59.01 -48.82
N ASN A 408 19.26 58.21 -49.85
CA ASN A 408 20.00 57.04 -50.36
C ASN A 408 21.07 56.39 -49.49
N ILE A 409 21.01 55.06 -49.38
CA ILE A 409 22.09 54.14 -49.82
C ILE A 409 21.48 52.75 -50.14
N SER A 410 21.92 52.26 -51.27
CA SER A 410 21.60 51.03 -52.00
C SER A 410 22.19 49.77 -51.44
N GLY A 411 21.66 48.63 -51.82
CA GLY A 411 22.24 47.28 -51.82
C GLY A 411 21.19 46.27 -51.37
N GLY A 412 20.58 45.46 -52.15
CA GLY A 412 21.03 44.61 -53.23
C GLY A 412 20.88 43.17 -52.81
N SER A 413 20.03 42.46 -53.55
CA SER A 413 20.03 41.04 -53.95
C SER A 413 18.94 40.17 -53.33
N GLN A 414 17.93 39.85 -54.10
CA GLN A 414 17.65 38.67 -54.98
C GLN A 414 17.86 37.30 -54.31
N ALA A 415 16.77 36.55 -54.27
CA ALA A 415 16.52 35.23 -54.87
C ALA A 415 15.21 34.68 -54.28
N ALA A 416 14.17 34.60 -55.01
CA ALA A 416 13.77 33.60 -55.98
C ALA A 416 13.05 32.39 -55.36
N ALA A 417 11.80 32.29 -55.76
CA ALA A 417 10.86 31.21 -55.54
C ALA A 417 11.30 29.89 -56.16
N LEU A 418 10.94 28.78 -55.58
CA LEU A 418 10.68 27.52 -56.27
C LEU A 418 9.52 26.78 -55.63
N ILE A 419 8.50 26.61 -56.45
CA ILE A 419 7.33 25.74 -56.31
C ILE A 419 7.75 24.36 -56.80
N ALA A 420 7.39 23.29 -56.12
CA ALA A 420 7.26 21.93 -56.67
C ALA A 420 6.30 21.14 -55.78
N GLU A 421 5.13 20.92 -56.25
CA GLU A 421 4.45 19.71 -56.72
C GLU A 421 4.44 18.51 -55.74
N ALA A 422 3.20 18.13 -55.37
CA ALA A 422 2.83 16.90 -54.69
C ALA A 422 2.64 15.77 -55.70
N PRO A 423 2.89 14.52 -55.38
CA PRO A 423 2.27 13.40 -56.07
C PRO A 423 1.22 12.67 -55.20
N GLU A 424 0.27 12.16 -55.97
CA GLU A 424 -0.92 11.38 -55.73
C GLU A 424 -0.76 10.15 -54.85
N VAL A 425 -1.83 9.83 -54.14
CA VAL A 425 -2.00 8.66 -53.27
C VAL A 425 -2.81 7.59 -54.02
N GLU A 426 -2.30 6.37 -54.11
CA GLU A 426 -3.09 5.17 -54.42
C GLU A 426 -3.24 4.28 -53.17
N PRO A 427 -4.33 3.48 -53.04
CA PRO A 427 -4.75 2.86 -51.78
C PRO A 427 -4.19 1.44 -51.60
N ILE A 428 -3.75 1.11 -50.39
CA ILE A 428 -3.30 -0.23 -50.04
C ILE A 428 -4.11 -0.81 -48.88
N SER A 429 -4.51 -2.03 -49.13
CA SER A 429 -5.23 -3.05 -48.41
C SER A 429 -4.78 -3.35 -46.95
N SER A 430 -5.77 -3.85 -46.22
CA SER A 430 -5.94 -4.35 -44.84
C SER A 430 -4.80 -5.10 -44.14
N PRO A 431 -4.94 -5.29 -42.81
CA PRO A 431 -3.81 -5.31 -41.87
C PRO A 431 -3.39 -6.71 -41.43
N ALA A 432 -2.11 -6.85 -41.09
CA ALA A 432 -1.53 -7.95 -40.34
C ALA A 432 -1.22 -7.52 -38.90
N PRO A 433 -1.04 -8.46 -37.92
CA PRO A 433 -1.34 -8.25 -36.50
C PRO A 433 -0.31 -7.42 -35.73
N ALA A 434 -0.82 -6.73 -34.75
CA ALA A 434 -0.14 -5.81 -33.84
C ALA A 434 1.11 -6.40 -33.16
N GLN A 435 2.25 -5.81 -33.43
CA GLN A 435 3.45 -5.90 -32.65
C GLN A 435 3.37 -4.86 -31.50
N LYS A 436 3.80 -5.29 -30.29
CA LYS A 436 3.90 -4.44 -29.09
C LYS A 436 4.67 -3.16 -29.37
N PRO A 437 4.30 -2.03 -28.76
CA PRO A 437 5.01 -0.78 -28.95
C PRO A 437 6.42 -0.88 -28.38
N THR A 438 7.40 -0.75 -29.26
CA THR A 438 8.79 -0.48 -28.92
C THR A 438 8.84 0.97 -28.44
N GLU A 439 9.14 1.17 -27.16
CA GLU A 439 9.41 2.48 -26.58
C GLU A 439 10.52 3.16 -27.40
N ARG A 440 10.26 4.39 -27.85
CA ARG A 440 11.27 5.24 -28.48
C ARG A 440 12.41 5.50 -27.49
N PRO A 441 13.68 5.52 -27.91
CA PRO A 441 14.78 5.88 -27.02
C PRO A 441 14.52 7.28 -26.47
N VAL A 442 14.47 7.38 -25.14
CA VAL A 442 14.44 8.65 -24.42
C VAL A 442 15.83 9.22 -24.59
N ASP A 443 15.97 10.41 -25.15
CA ASP A 443 17.21 11.19 -25.15
C ASP A 443 17.54 11.64 -23.72
N ALA A 444 17.97 10.70 -22.90
CA ALA A 444 18.40 10.97 -21.54
C ALA A 444 19.85 11.47 -21.60
N HIS A 445 20.03 12.73 -21.30
CA HIS A 445 21.34 13.35 -21.16
C HIS A 445 21.76 13.31 -19.70
N PHE A 446 22.89 12.64 -19.41
CA PHE A 446 23.44 12.53 -18.05
C PHE A 446 24.68 13.42 -17.96
N PRO A 447 24.59 14.61 -17.35
CA PRO A 447 25.72 15.54 -17.23
C PRO A 447 26.80 15.02 -16.26
N ASP A 448 26.42 14.25 -15.25
CA ASP A 448 27.29 13.69 -14.22
C ASP A 448 26.86 12.29 -13.78
N PHE A 449 27.71 11.63 -13.00
CA PHE A 449 27.50 10.27 -12.53
C PHE A 449 26.31 10.16 -11.56
N GLU A 450 26.09 11.18 -10.73
CA GLU A 450 25.00 11.20 -9.76
C GLU A 450 23.64 11.26 -10.46
N SER A 451 23.52 12.05 -11.52
CA SER A 451 22.32 12.12 -12.37
C SER A 451 21.99 10.77 -13.01
N LEU A 452 23.01 10.00 -13.44
CA LEU A 452 22.83 8.65 -13.96
C LEU A 452 22.32 7.71 -12.88
N VAL A 453 22.91 7.73 -11.68
CA VAL A 453 22.50 6.89 -10.54
C VAL A 453 21.07 7.22 -10.10
N ALA A 454 20.73 8.50 -9.96
CA ALA A 454 19.39 8.95 -9.61
C ALA A 454 18.36 8.50 -10.64
N TRP A 455 18.65 8.64 -11.93
CA TRP A 455 17.77 8.21 -13.01
C TRP A 455 17.56 6.68 -13.02
N LEU A 456 18.63 5.90 -12.84
CA LEU A 456 18.54 4.43 -12.76
C LEU A 456 17.74 3.97 -11.53
N THR A 457 17.82 4.70 -10.43
CA THR A 457 17.05 4.46 -9.20
C THR A 457 15.56 4.67 -9.48
N ASN A 458 15.19 5.80 -10.09
CA ASN A 458 13.80 6.12 -10.44
C ASN A 458 13.22 5.15 -11.49
N LYS A 459 14.05 4.66 -12.41
CA LYS A 459 13.62 3.69 -13.43
C LYS A 459 13.53 2.25 -12.93
N GLY A 460 13.99 1.96 -11.71
CA GLY A 460 13.98 0.63 -11.12
C GLY A 460 14.92 -0.36 -11.81
N ALA A 461 16.18 0.04 -12.06
CA ALA A 461 17.22 -0.79 -12.68
C ALA A 461 18.22 -1.36 -11.65
N PRO A 462 17.81 -2.30 -10.77
CA PRO A 462 18.61 -2.74 -9.61
C PRO A 462 19.94 -3.42 -10.01
N ARG A 463 20.00 -4.07 -11.16
CA ARG A 463 21.22 -4.74 -11.64
C ARG A 463 22.30 -3.74 -12.03
N ALA A 464 21.94 -2.70 -12.78
CA ALA A 464 22.87 -1.63 -13.13
C ALA A 464 23.38 -0.92 -11.88
N LEU A 465 22.51 -0.58 -10.93
CA LEU A 465 22.86 0.04 -9.65
C LEU A 465 23.81 -0.83 -8.81
N THR A 466 23.59 -2.14 -8.75
CA THR A 466 24.48 -3.07 -8.02
C THR A 466 25.91 -3.07 -8.61
N LEU A 467 26.03 -2.97 -9.93
CA LEU A 467 27.34 -2.89 -10.59
C LEU A 467 28.00 -1.53 -10.34
N LEU A 468 27.24 -0.42 -10.46
CA LEU A 468 27.76 0.93 -10.20
C LEU A 468 28.23 1.14 -8.75
N ARG A 469 27.60 0.50 -7.76
CA ARG A 469 28.05 0.54 -6.35
C ARG A 469 29.43 -0.05 -6.11
N ARG A 470 29.86 -0.99 -6.94
CA ARG A 470 31.20 -1.63 -6.85
C ARG A 470 32.26 -0.91 -7.66
N LEU A 471 31.88 0.09 -8.43
CA LEU A 471 32.74 0.76 -9.38
C LEU A 471 33.56 1.85 -8.68
N ARG A 472 34.89 1.85 -8.87
CA ARG A 472 35.79 2.94 -8.50
C ARG A 472 35.91 3.89 -9.67
N LEU A 473 35.16 4.98 -9.63
CA LEU A 473 35.07 5.94 -10.72
C LEU A 473 36.37 6.73 -10.87
N VAL A 474 36.92 6.72 -12.08
CA VAL A 474 38.10 7.56 -12.46
C VAL A 474 37.62 8.79 -13.21
N ALA A 475 36.75 8.62 -14.21
CA ALA A 475 36.19 9.72 -14.98
C ALA A 475 34.78 9.35 -15.48
N PHE A 476 33.92 10.36 -15.57
CA PHE A 476 32.59 10.24 -16.15
C PHE A 476 32.42 11.34 -17.20
N GLU A 477 31.98 10.92 -18.39
CA GLU A 477 31.56 11.80 -19.47
C GLU A 477 30.21 11.27 -19.98
N PRO A 478 29.36 12.07 -20.62
CA PRO A 478 28.13 11.59 -21.20
C PRO A 478 28.36 10.36 -22.09
N MET A 479 27.72 9.24 -21.76
CA MET A 479 27.87 7.92 -22.41
C MET A 479 29.25 7.24 -22.26
N ARG A 480 30.14 7.75 -21.41
CA ARG A 480 31.47 7.14 -21.18
C ARG A 480 31.79 7.07 -19.69
N ILE A 481 32.16 5.88 -19.24
CA ILE A 481 32.59 5.61 -17.86
C ILE A 481 33.98 5.02 -17.87
N VAL A 482 34.89 5.64 -17.11
CA VAL A 482 36.25 5.12 -16.89
C VAL A 482 36.35 4.72 -15.43
N TYR A 483 36.73 3.48 -15.14
CA TYR A 483 36.82 2.94 -13.79
C TYR A 483 38.14 2.23 -13.51
N GLU A 484 38.56 2.18 -12.24
CA GLU A 484 39.74 1.48 -11.79
C GLU A 484 39.44 0.00 -11.53
N THR A 485 40.30 -0.88 -12.11
CA THR A 485 40.25 -2.32 -11.85
C THR A 485 40.84 -2.66 -10.50
N HIS A 486 40.16 -3.47 -9.70
CA HIS A 486 40.65 -3.99 -8.42
C HIS A 486 40.25 -5.45 -8.22
N ASP A 487 40.90 -6.17 -7.31
CA ASP A 487 40.77 -7.63 -7.10
C ASP A 487 39.36 -8.13 -6.71
N GLY A 488 38.41 -7.23 -6.44
CA GLY A 488 37.02 -7.55 -6.11
C GLY A 488 36.06 -7.54 -7.29
N LEU A 489 36.50 -7.24 -8.51
CA LEU A 489 35.66 -7.20 -9.70
C LEU A 489 35.79 -8.50 -10.52
N PRO A 490 34.68 -9.06 -11.04
CA PRO A 490 34.72 -10.21 -11.95
C PRO A 490 35.39 -9.85 -13.28
N ASP A 491 36.05 -10.83 -13.94
CA ASP A 491 36.72 -10.64 -15.25
C ASP A 491 35.79 -10.13 -16.35
N ASP A 492 34.49 -10.40 -16.24
CA ASP A 492 33.48 -9.98 -17.19
C ASP A 492 32.72 -8.68 -16.78
N PHE A 493 33.19 -7.96 -15.74
CA PHE A 493 32.52 -6.79 -15.18
C PHE A 493 32.26 -5.70 -16.22
N ARG A 494 33.24 -5.35 -17.05
CA ARG A 494 33.11 -4.37 -18.11
C ARG A 494 31.99 -4.70 -19.07
N LYS A 495 31.89 -5.95 -19.47
CA LYS A 495 30.86 -6.45 -20.41
C LYS A 495 29.48 -6.35 -19.77
N LYS A 496 29.34 -6.83 -18.53
CA LYS A 496 28.07 -6.82 -17.77
C LYS A 496 27.59 -5.39 -17.49
N LEU A 497 28.48 -4.50 -17.09
CA LEU A 497 28.14 -3.10 -16.83
C LEU A 497 27.63 -2.42 -18.10
N ARG A 498 28.31 -2.61 -19.22
CA ARG A 498 27.89 -2.04 -20.51
C ARG A 498 26.53 -2.60 -20.94
N GLU A 499 26.30 -3.91 -20.85
CA GLU A 499 25.05 -4.55 -21.23
C GLU A 499 23.87 -4.04 -20.37
N GLU A 500 24.06 -3.91 -19.06
CA GLU A 500 22.99 -3.44 -18.16
C GLU A 500 22.71 -1.94 -18.33
N LEU A 501 23.73 -1.11 -18.59
CA LEU A 501 23.54 0.30 -18.93
C LEU A 501 22.80 0.47 -20.27
N VAL A 502 23.18 -0.27 -21.30
CA VAL A 502 22.46 -0.26 -22.60
C VAL A 502 21.02 -0.73 -22.43
N ARG A 503 20.78 -1.78 -21.64
CA ARG A 503 19.43 -2.28 -21.35
C ARG A 503 18.57 -1.24 -20.63
N ALA A 504 19.15 -0.54 -19.65
CA ALA A 504 18.44 0.43 -18.85
C ALA A 504 18.16 1.74 -19.60
N THR A 505 19.14 2.27 -20.33
CA THR A 505 19.08 3.60 -20.97
C THR A 505 18.64 3.55 -22.44
N GLY A 506 18.80 2.40 -23.12
CA GLY A 506 18.60 2.27 -24.57
C GLY A 506 19.71 2.91 -25.42
N GLN A 507 20.79 3.38 -24.81
CA GLN A 507 21.89 4.12 -25.46
C GLN A 507 23.19 3.31 -25.39
N LEU A 508 24.09 3.52 -26.35
CA LEU A 508 25.38 2.84 -26.37
C LEU A 508 26.36 3.51 -25.38
N TRP A 509 26.88 2.72 -24.43
CA TRP A 509 27.84 3.16 -23.44
C TRP A 509 29.24 2.66 -23.76
N VAL A 510 30.23 3.53 -23.58
CA VAL A 510 31.66 3.20 -23.63
C VAL A 510 32.14 3.01 -22.19
N VAL A 511 32.61 1.81 -21.86
CA VAL A 511 33.12 1.48 -20.52
C VAL A 511 34.60 1.09 -20.66
N GLU A 512 35.49 1.84 -20.03
CA GLU A 512 36.96 1.70 -20.10
C GLU A 512 37.58 1.43 -18.75
N GLU A 513 38.66 0.69 -18.76
CA GLU A 513 39.43 0.33 -17.56
C GLU A 513 40.68 1.18 -17.41
N ALA A 514 40.92 1.67 -16.18
CA ALA A 514 42.13 2.37 -15.79
C ALA A 514 42.89 1.57 -14.72
N LYS A 515 44.20 1.73 -14.64
CA LYS A 515 45.06 1.01 -13.68
C LYS A 515 45.10 1.66 -12.30
N SER A 516 44.76 2.93 -12.19
CA SER A 516 44.76 3.70 -10.93
C SER A 516 44.01 5.02 -11.09
N GLY A 517 43.66 5.67 -9.97
CA GLY A 517 43.05 6.98 -9.94
C GLY A 517 41.55 6.99 -9.65
N GLY A 518 40.95 5.86 -9.31
CA GLY A 518 39.52 5.75 -8.96
C GLY A 518 39.24 6.23 -7.54
N GLN A 519 38.13 6.92 -7.35
CA GLN A 519 37.58 7.22 -6.03
C GLN A 519 37.05 5.93 -5.40
N LEU A 520 37.09 5.81 -4.06
CA LEU A 520 36.57 4.66 -3.34
C LEU A 520 35.11 4.42 -3.74
N SER A 521 34.78 3.18 -4.06
CA SER A 521 33.41 2.82 -4.40
C SER A 521 32.48 2.93 -3.18
N THR A 522 31.18 3.09 -3.40
CA THR A 522 30.18 3.08 -2.31
C THR A 522 30.29 1.80 -1.47
N ALA A 523 30.57 0.66 -2.10
CA ALA A 523 30.79 -0.60 -1.40
C ALA A 523 32.06 -0.61 -0.54
N ASP A 524 33.16 0.04 -0.99
CA ASP A 524 34.39 0.18 -0.19
C ASP A 524 34.18 1.08 1.03
N LEU A 525 33.43 2.18 0.87
CA LEU A 525 33.07 3.09 1.97
C LEU A 525 32.18 2.41 3.01
N GLU A 526 31.17 1.65 2.55
CA GLU A 526 30.32 0.85 3.42
C GLU A 526 31.12 -0.19 4.22
N LYS A 527 32.03 -0.89 3.56
CA LYS A 527 32.89 -1.88 4.23
C LYS A 527 33.83 -1.23 5.25
N ALA A 528 34.41 -0.09 4.93
CA ALA A 528 35.27 0.65 5.86
C ALA A 528 34.47 1.14 7.10
N ALA A 529 33.22 1.55 6.92
CA ALA A 529 32.33 1.91 8.02
C ALA A 529 32.00 0.69 8.90
N ASP A 530 31.66 -0.44 8.29
CA ASP A 530 31.38 -1.70 9.00
C ASP A 530 32.63 -2.20 9.79
N ASP A 531 33.82 -2.10 9.19
CA ASP A 531 35.08 -2.47 9.86
C ASP A 531 35.40 -1.53 11.04
N LYS A 532 35.10 -0.24 10.91
CA LYS A 532 35.21 0.73 12.00
C LYS A 532 34.30 0.43 13.18
N ILE A 533 33.05 0.05 12.89
CA ILE A 533 32.09 -0.37 13.93
C ILE A 533 32.58 -1.67 14.61
N ARG A 534 33.03 -2.65 13.85
CA ARG A 534 33.55 -3.91 14.38
C ARG A 534 34.80 -3.72 15.24
N SER A 535 35.64 -2.77 14.89
CA SER A 535 36.88 -2.46 15.65
C SER A 535 36.63 -1.58 16.88
N HIS A 536 35.43 -1.07 17.08
CA HIS A 536 35.09 -0.22 18.22
C HIS A 536 35.28 -0.98 19.56
N PRO A 537 35.97 -0.38 20.58
CA PRO A 537 36.26 -1.07 21.82
C PRO A 537 35.06 -1.66 22.55
N LEU A 538 33.91 -0.98 22.56
CA LEU A 538 32.67 -1.48 23.14
C LEU A 538 32.10 -2.69 22.40
N VAL A 539 32.19 -2.72 21.08
CA VAL A 539 31.74 -3.86 20.27
C VAL A 539 32.64 -5.06 20.49
N GLN A 540 33.95 -4.85 20.57
CA GLN A 540 34.93 -5.90 20.87
C GLN A 540 34.73 -6.45 22.29
N ALA A 541 34.45 -5.61 23.27
CA ALA A 541 34.16 -6.03 24.63
C ALA A 541 32.84 -6.84 24.69
N ALA A 542 31.80 -6.42 23.97
CA ALA A 542 30.54 -7.16 23.90
C ALA A 542 30.70 -8.54 23.27
N LEU A 543 31.45 -8.65 22.16
CA LEU A 543 31.73 -9.91 21.50
C LEU A 543 32.61 -10.85 22.35
N ALA A 544 33.50 -10.29 23.17
CA ALA A 544 34.32 -11.05 24.10
C ALA A 544 33.49 -11.56 25.30
N THR A 545 32.49 -10.80 25.75
CA THR A 545 31.61 -11.16 26.87
C THR A 545 30.56 -12.21 26.50
N PHE A 546 30.15 -12.22 25.23
CA PHE A 546 29.14 -13.16 24.70
C PHE A 546 29.71 -14.01 23.55
N PRO A 547 30.46 -15.08 23.83
CA PRO A 547 31.05 -15.93 22.80
C PRO A 547 29.95 -16.60 21.95
N GLY A 548 30.01 -16.43 20.63
CA GLY A 548 29.03 -16.98 19.69
C GLY A 548 27.94 -15.99 19.24
N SER A 549 27.97 -14.74 19.72
CA SER A 549 27.08 -13.70 19.21
C SER A 549 27.55 -13.17 17.86
N GLU A 550 26.62 -13.00 16.92
CA GLU A 550 26.87 -12.36 15.62
C GLU A 550 26.43 -10.90 15.64
N LEU A 551 27.33 -10.01 15.21
CA LEU A 551 26.99 -8.60 15.01
C LEU A 551 26.17 -8.43 13.72
N LYS A 552 24.86 -8.20 13.85
CA LYS A 552 23.99 -7.80 12.73
C LYS A 552 23.89 -6.28 12.69
N LEU A 553 24.54 -5.67 11.70
CA LEU A 553 24.41 -4.25 11.43
C LEU A 553 23.07 -4.00 10.72
N GLY A 554 22.06 -3.52 11.48
CA GLY A 554 20.78 -3.07 10.92
C GLY A 554 21.00 -1.78 10.17
N ARG A 555 20.92 -1.80 8.83
CA ARG A 555 20.85 -0.57 8.02
C ARG A 555 19.43 -0.06 8.06
N PRO A 556 19.18 1.22 8.40
CA PRO A 556 17.87 1.81 8.18
C PRO A 556 17.57 1.70 6.68
N ALA A 557 16.34 1.27 6.34
CA ALA A 557 15.86 1.32 4.97
C ALA A 557 16.03 2.77 4.50
N THR A 558 16.79 2.97 3.41
CA THR A 558 17.03 4.27 2.82
C THR A 558 15.68 4.89 2.45
N SER A 559 15.18 5.78 3.30
CA SER A 559 14.16 6.75 2.92
C SER A 559 14.85 7.78 2.02
N GLU A 560 14.14 8.22 0.97
CA GLU A 560 14.59 9.16 -0.08
C GLU A 560 14.97 10.58 0.42
N ALA A 561 15.51 10.74 1.62
CA ALA A 561 15.77 12.04 2.25
C ALA A 561 17.22 12.37 2.61
N ASP A 562 18.21 11.52 2.29
CA ASP A 562 19.61 11.81 2.66
C ASP A 562 20.53 12.00 1.44
N THR A 563 20.20 12.97 0.58
CA THR A 563 21.10 13.46 -0.49
C THR A 563 21.72 14.82 -0.16
N ASN A 564 21.84 15.18 1.12
CA ASN A 564 22.52 16.43 1.49
C ASN A 564 23.34 16.29 2.78
N LEU A 565 24.46 15.55 2.71
CA LEU A 565 25.48 15.58 3.76
C LEU A 565 26.85 15.30 3.14
N PHE A 566 27.40 16.29 2.43
CA PHE A 566 28.86 16.45 2.28
C PHE A 566 29.20 17.91 2.01
N VAL A 567 29.37 18.67 3.08
CA VAL A 567 30.17 19.86 3.09
C VAL A 567 31.08 19.76 4.33
N PRO A 568 32.38 19.65 4.20
CA PRO A 568 33.29 19.78 5.33
C PRO A 568 33.47 21.28 5.64
N SER A 569 32.83 21.77 6.69
CA SER A 569 33.19 23.05 7.27
C SER A 569 34.16 22.82 8.42
N THR A 570 35.42 23.11 8.14
CA THR A 570 36.38 23.52 9.16
C THR A 570 35.90 24.81 9.81
N ARG A 571 35.61 24.76 11.10
CA ARG A 571 35.77 25.87 12.03
C ARG A 571 35.87 25.34 13.44
N ASP A 572 37.06 25.53 14.00
CA ASP A 572 37.32 25.59 15.43
C ASP A 572 36.39 26.64 16.05
N ASP A 573 35.75 26.30 17.15
CA ASP A 573 35.51 27.24 18.24
C ASP A 573 35.13 26.43 19.49
N GLU A 574 36.03 26.51 20.45
CA GLU A 574 35.92 26.10 21.82
C GLU A 574 34.74 26.83 22.51
N ASN A 575 33.86 26.11 23.19
CA ASN A 575 33.11 26.64 24.33
C ASN A 575 32.91 25.54 25.38
N PRO A 576 33.57 25.63 26.53
CA PRO A 576 33.33 24.75 27.66
C PRO A 576 32.26 25.39 28.53
N ASP A 577 31.15 24.71 28.80
CA ASP A 577 30.29 24.82 29.99
C ASP A 577 28.87 24.34 29.71
N VAL A 578 28.68 23.02 29.79
CA VAL A 578 27.36 22.44 30.16
C VAL A 578 27.62 21.28 31.12
N VAL A 579 27.37 21.55 32.38
CA VAL A 579 27.36 20.59 33.50
C VAL A 579 26.12 19.72 33.33
N TYR A 580 26.30 18.41 33.18
CA TYR A 580 25.25 17.41 33.38
C TYR A 580 25.36 16.93 34.84
N GLU A 581 24.34 17.23 35.62
CA GLU A 581 24.14 16.61 36.92
C GLU A 581 23.71 15.14 36.77
N ASP A 582 24.59 14.25 37.23
CA ASP A 582 24.30 12.84 37.43
C ASP A 582 23.42 12.69 38.67
N ASP A 583 22.17 12.28 38.52
CA ASP A 583 21.32 11.80 39.59
C ASP A 583 20.90 10.34 39.30
N PHE A 584 21.81 9.42 39.58
CA PHE A 584 21.50 7.99 39.73
C PHE A 584 21.88 7.56 41.14
N THR A 585 20.92 7.67 42.05
CA THR A 585 20.98 6.99 43.35
C THR A 585 20.74 5.49 43.14
N LEU A 586 21.78 4.71 43.36
CA LEU A 586 21.72 3.28 43.63
C LEU A 586 21.07 3.06 44.99
N GLY A 587 19.91 2.40 45.01
CA GLY A 587 19.23 1.88 46.18
C GLY A 587 19.09 0.37 46.09
N GLU A 588 19.74 -0.27 47.04
CA GLU A 588 19.39 -1.47 47.81
C GLU A 588 19.72 -2.86 47.22
N GLU A 589 20.59 -3.47 47.97
CA GLU A 589 21.07 -4.85 48.01
C GLU A 589 19.91 -5.85 48.12
N TRP A 590 19.95 -6.87 47.29
CA TRP A 590 19.12 -8.05 47.45
C TRP A 590 19.98 -9.21 47.98
N GLU A 591 19.78 -9.62 49.22
CA GLU A 591 20.32 -10.86 49.80
C GLU A 591 19.37 -12.03 49.52
N PRO A 592 19.87 -13.22 49.18
CA PRO A 592 19.04 -14.43 49.06
C PRO A 592 18.92 -15.13 50.39
N GLU A 593 17.71 -15.31 50.89
CA GLU A 593 17.40 -16.25 51.99
C GLU A 593 17.23 -17.70 51.47
N ASN A 594 17.72 -18.63 52.26
CA ASN A 594 17.82 -20.08 52.24
C ASN A 594 16.66 -20.87 51.59
#